data_8ae35a455a54d1398b782e372f391d78
#
_entry.id   8ae35a455a54d1398b782e372f391d78
#
_cell.length_a   1.000
_cell.length_b   1.000
_cell.length_c   1.000
_cell.angle_alpha   90.00
_cell.angle_beta   90.00
_cell.angle_gamma   90.00
#
_symmetry.space_group_name_H-M   'P 1'
#
loop_
_entity.id
_entity.type
_entity.pdbx_description
1 polymer ?
#
loop_
_entity_poly.entity_id
_entity_poly.type
_entity_poly.pdbx_seq_one_letter_code
_entity_poly.pdbx_strand_id
1 'polypeptide(L)'
;MKQILVLTTIVLFSSVTTSLFAQQDPFITDYLERLENSRAYLILVAETMPESKYDFRATPESKSFAENLMHIAWAMDWHSQSLLGGREARDWNTDTELKVHDKSKEEMIATIGKTFDETIKLITQFDITKLDDKLDYLGLNRTKRQILLLLADHIAHHRGQMLVSMRLNGLVPPRYVLYQ
;
A
#
# COMPACT_ATOMS: atom_id res chain seq x y z
N MET A 1 68.10 -34.67 32.54
CA MET A 1 67.14 -34.62 31.46
C MET A 1 65.89 -33.87 31.99
N LYS A 2 65.73 -32.57 31.54
CA LYS A 2 64.55 -31.75 31.93
C LYS A 2 63.50 -31.86 30.77
N GLN A 3 62.31 -32.42 31.13
CA GLN A 3 61.18 -32.39 30.22
C GLN A 3 60.53 -31.04 30.30
N ILE A 4 60.41 -30.37 29.15
CA ILE A 4 59.68 -29.14 28.97
C ILE A 4 58.25 -29.51 28.57
N LEU A 5 57.29 -29.21 29.47
CA LEU A 5 55.86 -29.36 29.22
C LEU A 5 55.38 -28.15 28.47
N VAL A 6 55.02 -28.32 27.18
CA VAL A 6 54.41 -27.26 26.36
C VAL A 6 52.91 -27.31 26.59
N LEU A 7 52.34 -26.32 27.27
CA LEU A 7 50.90 -26.13 27.41
C LEU A 7 50.36 -25.40 26.18
N THR A 8 49.65 -26.11 25.33
CA THR A 8 48.97 -25.50 24.19
C THR A 8 47.60 -25.01 24.63
N THR A 9 47.45 -23.70 24.79
CA THR A 9 46.16 -23.08 25.12
C THR A 9 45.34 -22.95 23.81
N ILE A 10 44.30 -23.76 23.64
CA ILE A 10 43.34 -23.62 22.56
C ILE A 10 42.34 -22.54 22.97
N VAL A 11 42.42 -21.37 22.33
CA VAL A 11 41.40 -20.31 22.45
C VAL A 11 40.27 -20.65 21.48
N LEU A 12 39.19 -21.17 22.03
CA LEU A 12 37.92 -21.31 21.26
C LEU A 12 37.31 -19.93 21.06
N PHE A 13 37.46 -19.41 19.85
CA PHE A 13 36.71 -18.23 19.40
C PHE A 13 35.28 -18.66 19.12
N SER A 14 34.38 -18.56 20.10
CA SER A 14 32.94 -18.68 19.87
C SER A 14 32.49 -17.45 19.12
N SER A 15 32.36 -17.56 17.77
CA SER A 15 31.68 -16.57 16.97
C SER A 15 30.19 -16.63 17.31
N VAL A 16 29.73 -15.79 18.22
CA VAL A 16 28.33 -15.52 18.46
C VAL A 16 27.84 -14.77 17.23
N THR A 17 27.28 -15.50 16.26
CA THR A 17 26.49 -14.89 15.20
C THR A 17 25.19 -14.39 15.84
N THR A 18 25.20 -13.15 16.33
CA THR A 18 23.96 -12.44 16.62
C THR A 18 23.26 -12.27 15.29
N SER A 19 22.25 -13.08 15.01
CA SER A 19 21.26 -12.79 13.99
C SER A 19 20.61 -11.47 14.38
N LEU A 20 21.11 -10.38 13.84
CA LEU A 20 20.40 -9.10 13.82
C LEU A 20 19.11 -9.35 13.04
N PHE A 21 18.05 -9.75 13.73
CA PHE A 21 16.71 -9.49 13.24
C PHE A 21 16.65 -7.99 13.11
N ALA A 22 16.75 -7.48 11.88
CA ALA A 22 16.54 -6.08 11.61
C ALA A 22 15.15 -5.75 12.17
N GLN A 23 15.11 -5.03 13.30
CA GLN A 23 13.87 -4.57 13.87
C GLN A 23 13.22 -3.69 12.80
N GLN A 24 12.07 -4.10 12.29
CA GLN A 24 11.36 -3.35 11.27
C GLN A 24 11.10 -1.94 11.84
N ASP A 25 11.37 -0.91 11.04
CA ASP A 25 11.12 0.47 11.44
C ASP A 25 9.68 0.63 11.93
N PRO A 26 9.44 1.21 13.12
CA PRO A 26 8.08 1.34 13.67
C PRO A 26 7.11 2.03 12.72
N PHE A 27 7.56 3.03 11.94
CA PHE A 27 6.73 3.70 10.94
C PHE A 27 6.28 2.74 9.84
N ILE A 28 7.17 1.86 9.36
CA ILE A 28 6.82 0.86 8.34
C ILE A 28 5.87 -0.18 8.91
N THR A 29 6.07 -0.62 10.16
CA THR A 29 5.16 -1.55 10.84
C THR A 29 3.75 -0.97 10.93
N ASP A 30 3.62 0.24 11.47
CA ASP A 30 2.32 0.93 11.60
C ASP A 30 1.69 1.21 10.23
N TYR A 31 2.50 1.53 9.24
CA TYR A 31 2.03 1.79 7.88
C TYR A 31 1.49 0.52 7.21
N LEU A 32 2.15 -0.61 7.36
CA LEU A 32 1.70 -1.90 6.84
C LEU A 32 0.38 -2.32 7.51
N GLU A 33 0.25 -2.21 8.82
CA GLU A 33 -0.98 -2.47 9.55
C GLU A 33 -2.12 -1.57 9.02
N ARG A 34 -1.85 -0.27 8.82
CA ARG A 34 -2.81 0.66 8.21
C ARG A 34 -3.23 0.24 6.80
N LEU A 35 -2.30 -0.25 5.97
CA LEU A 35 -2.63 -0.72 4.61
C LEU A 35 -3.51 -1.95 4.64
N GLU A 36 -3.23 -2.94 5.49
CA GLU A 36 -4.05 -4.14 5.63
C GLU A 36 -5.48 -3.80 6.10
N ASN A 37 -5.62 -2.93 7.08
CA ASN A 37 -6.92 -2.43 7.52
C ASN A 37 -7.66 -1.67 6.40
N SER A 38 -6.94 -0.85 5.63
CA SER A 38 -7.51 -0.12 4.49
C SER A 38 -7.96 -1.06 3.38
N ARG A 39 -7.18 -2.12 3.10
CA ARG A 39 -7.53 -3.18 2.14
C ARG A 39 -8.83 -3.88 2.54
N ALA A 40 -8.85 -4.44 3.74
CA ALA A 40 -10.01 -5.17 4.24
C ALA A 40 -11.28 -4.31 4.20
N TYR A 41 -11.19 -3.06 4.66
CA TYR A 41 -12.33 -2.15 4.68
C TYR A 41 -12.76 -1.71 3.28
N LEU A 42 -11.83 -1.39 2.37
CA LEU A 42 -12.17 -0.97 1.02
C LEU A 42 -12.82 -2.08 0.21
N ILE A 43 -12.34 -3.32 0.35
CA ILE A 43 -12.96 -4.50 -0.29
C ILE A 43 -14.38 -4.66 0.22
N LEU A 44 -14.60 -4.60 1.53
CA LEU A 44 -15.94 -4.71 2.12
C LEU A 44 -16.89 -3.59 1.65
N VAL A 45 -16.38 -2.36 1.50
CA VAL A 45 -17.13 -1.23 0.93
C VAL A 45 -17.51 -1.53 -0.53
N ALA A 46 -16.57 -2.04 -1.33
CA ALA A 46 -16.83 -2.38 -2.73
C ALA A 46 -17.82 -3.54 -2.86
N GLU A 47 -17.69 -4.59 -2.04
CA GLU A 47 -18.63 -5.73 -2.02
C GLU A 47 -20.04 -5.32 -1.62
N THR A 48 -20.19 -4.38 -0.68
CA THR A 48 -21.50 -3.93 -0.17
C THR A 48 -22.27 -3.10 -1.20
N MET A 49 -21.61 -2.38 -2.10
CA MET A 49 -22.29 -1.61 -3.15
C MET A 49 -22.84 -2.55 -4.23
N PRO A 50 -24.16 -2.50 -4.55
CA PRO A 50 -24.70 -3.26 -5.68
C PRO A 50 -24.03 -2.87 -6.99
N GLU A 51 -23.77 -3.85 -7.87
CA GLU A 51 -23.14 -3.61 -9.17
C GLU A 51 -23.88 -2.57 -10.00
N SER A 52 -25.21 -2.61 -10.00
CA SER A 52 -26.06 -1.63 -10.68
C SER A 52 -25.90 -0.18 -10.21
N LYS A 53 -25.10 0.05 -9.14
CA LYS A 53 -24.82 1.37 -8.56
C LYS A 53 -23.35 1.76 -8.68
N TYR A 54 -22.53 0.97 -9.36
CA TYR A 54 -21.11 1.27 -9.53
C TYR A 54 -20.87 2.54 -10.36
N ASP A 55 -21.79 2.85 -11.31
CA ASP A 55 -21.73 4.08 -12.12
C ASP A 55 -22.33 5.31 -11.44
N PHE A 56 -22.85 5.16 -10.21
CA PHE A 56 -23.45 6.29 -9.48
C PHE A 56 -22.43 7.38 -9.19
N ARG A 57 -22.80 8.63 -9.50
CA ARG A 57 -22.06 9.86 -9.20
C ARG A 57 -22.88 10.73 -8.27
N ALA A 58 -22.24 11.29 -7.24
CA ALA A 58 -22.91 12.22 -6.31
C ALA A 58 -23.28 13.56 -7.02
N THR A 59 -22.43 14.00 -7.95
CA THR A 59 -22.68 15.14 -8.86
C THR A 59 -22.15 14.76 -10.27
N PRO A 60 -22.58 15.46 -11.32
CA PRO A 60 -22.07 15.19 -12.68
C PRO A 60 -20.55 15.27 -12.80
N GLU A 61 -19.90 16.14 -12.05
CA GLU A 61 -18.45 16.38 -12.08
C GLU A 61 -17.66 15.39 -11.21
N SER A 62 -18.35 14.69 -10.28
CA SER A 62 -17.68 13.76 -9.37
C SER A 62 -17.31 12.46 -10.09
N LYS A 63 -16.27 11.79 -9.61
CA LYS A 63 -15.99 10.41 -10.00
C LYS A 63 -17.16 9.51 -9.57
N SER A 64 -17.49 8.50 -10.38
CA SER A 64 -18.42 7.46 -9.98
C SER A 64 -17.84 6.59 -8.84
N PHE A 65 -18.66 5.73 -8.26
CA PHE A 65 -18.19 4.77 -7.25
C PHE A 65 -17.07 3.87 -7.82
N ALA A 66 -17.29 3.30 -9.02
CA ALA A 66 -16.30 2.49 -9.71
C ALA A 66 -15.02 3.27 -10.05
N GLU A 67 -15.16 4.51 -10.54
CA GLU A 67 -14.00 5.35 -10.85
C GLU A 67 -13.19 5.71 -9.61
N ASN A 68 -13.82 5.93 -8.45
CA ASN A 68 -13.10 6.15 -7.19
C ASN A 68 -12.33 4.89 -6.79
N LEU A 69 -12.94 3.69 -6.89
CA LEU A 69 -12.29 2.42 -6.57
C LEU A 69 -11.05 2.20 -7.44
N MET A 70 -11.19 2.33 -8.77
CA MET A 70 -10.09 2.10 -9.70
C MET A 70 -9.04 3.20 -9.64
N HIS A 71 -9.42 4.43 -9.29
CA HIS A 71 -8.46 5.52 -9.09
C HIS A 71 -7.58 5.30 -7.84
N ILE A 72 -8.13 4.67 -6.79
CA ILE A 72 -7.31 4.21 -5.66
C ILE A 72 -6.26 3.20 -6.14
N ALA A 73 -6.64 2.21 -6.95
CA ALA A 73 -5.71 1.23 -7.51
C ALA A 73 -4.61 1.91 -8.34
N TRP A 74 -4.98 2.85 -9.21
CA TRP A 74 -4.03 3.63 -10.00
C TRP A 74 -3.03 4.40 -9.13
N ALA A 75 -3.52 5.13 -8.14
CA ALA A 75 -2.67 5.92 -7.26
C ALA A 75 -1.73 5.02 -6.43
N MET A 76 -2.22 3.89 -5.93
CA MET A 76 -1.41 2.92 -5.21
C MET A 76 -0.29 2.36 -6.07
N ASP A 77 -0.59 1.96 -7.30
CA ASP A 77 0.40 1.48 -8.26
C ASP A 77 1.46 2.55 -8.55
N TRP A 78 1.04 3.77 -8.83
CA TRP A 78 1.96 4.86 -9.11
C TRP A 78 2.85 5.21 -7.93
N HIS A 79 2.28 5.38 -6.72
CA HIS A 79 3.06 5.75 -5.54
C HIS A 79 4.01 4.61 -5.13
N SER A 80 3.53 3.37 -5.12
CA SER A 80 4.36 2.24 -4.67
C SER A 80 5.32 1.77 -5.76
N GLN A 81 4.82 1.31 -6.91
CA GLN A 81 5.65 0.66 -7.91
C GLN A 81 6.53 1.64 -8.68
N SER A 82 6.03 2.85 -8.95
CA SER A 82 6.81 3.82 -9.72
C SER A 82 7.64 4.73 -8.83
N LEU A 83 7.04 5.48 -7.89
CA LEU A 83 7.78 6.46 -7.09
C LEU A 83 8.70 5.81 -6.06
N LEU A 84 8.27 4.76 -5.38
CA LEU A 84 9.09 4.07 -4.38
C LEU A 84 9.93 2.95 -5.00
N GLY A 85 9.34 2.17 -5.90
CA GLY A 85 9.96 1.00 -6.52
C GLY A 85 10.80 1.29 -7.75
N GLY A 86 10.68 2.48 -8.35
CA GLY A 86 11.46 2.90 -9.52
C GLY A 86 11.03 2.29 -10.85
N ARG A 87 9.87 1.63 -10.91
CA ARG A 87 9.28 1.16 -12.15
C ARG A 87 8.82 2.37 -12.99
N GLU A 88 8.91 2.30 -14.31
CA GLU A 88 8.31 3.29 -15.19
C GLU A 88 6.81 3.43 -14.91
N ALA A 89 6.33 4.68 -14.85
CA ALA A 89 4.94 4.97 -14.58
C ALA A 89 4.06 4.48 -15.75
N ARG A 90 2.89 3.94 -15.42
CA ARG A 90 1.87 3.61 -16.43
C ARG A 90 1.39 4.87 -17.13
N ASP A 91 1.15 4.79 -18.41
CA ASP A 91 0.54 5.91 -19.16
C ASP A 91 -0.97 5.95 -18.89
N TRP A 92 -1.41 7.02 -18.23
CA TRP A 92 -2.82 7.23 -17.95
C TRP A 92 -3.72 7.17 -19.19
N ASN A 93 -3.25 7.60 -20.35
CA ASN A 93 -4.07 7.71 -21.54
C ASN A 93 -4.30 6.34 -22.22
N THR A 94 -3.32 5.46 -22.18
CA THR A 94 -3.33 4.19 -22.93
C THR A 94 -3.55 2.96 -22.05
N ASP A 95 -3.20 3.00 -20.77
CA ASP A 95 -3.38 1.86 -19.86
C ASP A 95 -4.84 1.72 -19.44
N THR A 96 -5.39 0.51 -19.56
CA THR A 96 -6.76 0.17 -19.16
C THR A 96 -6.82 -0.78 -17.97
N GLU A 97 -5.69 -1.35 -17.54
CA GLU A 97 -5.64 -2.37 -16.46
C GLU A 97 -6.21 -1.82 -15.15
N LEU A 98 -5.85 -0.58 -14.79
CA LEU A 98 -6.27 0.06 -13.55
C LEU A 98 -7.39 1.11 -13.76
N LYS A 99 -8.23 0.90 -14.76
CA LYS A 99 -9.42 1.71 -15.05
C LYS A 99 -10.69 0.87 -15.01
N VAL A 100 -11.83 1.54 -15.02
CA VAL A 100 -13.17 0.90 -15.03
C VAL A 100 -13.44 0.12 -16.32
N HIS A 101 -12.81 0.50 -17.42
CA HIS A 101 -13.07 0.01 -18.78
C HIS A 101 -13.30 -1.50 -18.85
N ASP A 102 -14.48 -1.90 -19.31
CA ASP A 102 -14.93 -3.29 -19.53
C ASP A 102 -14.79 -4.26 -18.34
N LYS A 103 -14.71 -3.75 -17.11
CA LYS A 103 -14.59 -4.57 -15.91
C LYS A 103 -15.91 -4.76 -15.18
N SER A 104 -16.21 -5.99 -14.83
CA SER A 104 -17.24 -6.32 -13.83
C SER A 104 -16.86 -5.82 -12.43
N LYS A 105 -17.82 -5.81 -11.53
CA LYS A 105 -17.60 -5.53 -10.10
C LYS A 105 -16.52 -6.45 -9.51
N GLU A 106 -16.60 -7.75 -9.80
CA GLU A 106 -15.68 -8.78 -9.31
C GLU A 106 -14.26 -8.53 -9.80
N GLU A 107 -14.10 -8.17 -11.07
CA GLU A 107 -12.80 -7.86 -11.66
C GLU A 107 -12.19 -6.60 -11.04
N MET A 108 -12.99 -5.56 -10.77
CA MET A 108 -12.52 -4.35 -10.09
C MET A 108 -12.09 -4.65 -8.66
N ILE A 109 -12.86 -5.47 -7.91
CA ILE A 109 -12.50 -5.90 -6.56
C ILE A 109 -11.22 -6.74 -6.57
N ALA A 110 -11.07 -7.66 -7.52
CA ALA A 110 -9.84 -8.45 -7.66
C ALA A 110 -8.64 -7.56 -8.00
N THR A 111 -8.82 -6.58 -8.88
CA THR A 111 -7.78 -5.62 -9.28
C THR A 111 -7.30 -4.80 -8.08
N ILE A 112 -8.22 -4.25 -7.28
CA ILE A 112 -7.81 -3.46 -6.09
C ILE A 112 -7.12 -4.35 -5.06
N GLY A 113 -7.61 -5.58 -4.84
CA GLY A 113 -6.98 -6.56 -3.94
C GLY A 113 -5.53 -6.85 -4.36
N LYS A 114 -5.31 -7.17 -5.63
CA LYS A 114 -3.97 -7.39 -6.21
C LYS A 114 -3.06 -6.17 -6.02
N THR A 115 -3.58 -4.97 -6.25
CA THR A 115 -2.77 -3.73 -6.11
C THR A 115 -2.35 -3.50 -4.66
N PHE A 116 -3.20 -3.82 -3.69
CA PHE A 116 -2.80 -3.82 -2.27
C PHE A 116 -1.72 -4.84 -1.99
N ASP A 117 -1.86 -6.08 -2.47
CA ASP A 117 -0.86 -7.14 -2.26
C ASP A 117 0.51 -6.74 -2.80
N GLU A 118 0.56 -6.17 -4.01
CA GLU A 118 1.80 -5.69 -4.64
C GLU A 118 2.41 -4.51 -3.86
N THR A 119 1.58 -3.58 -3.37
CA THR A 119 2.02 -2.44 -2.57
C THR A 119 2.58 -2.89 -1.22
N ILE A 120 1.87 -3.77 -0.50
CA ILE A 120 2.29 -4.33 0.78
C ILE A 120 3.60 -5.10 0.62
N LYS A 121 3.71 -5.94 -0.41
CA LYS A 121 4.93 -6.68 -0.72
C LYS A 121 6.13 -5.75 -0.92
N LEU A 122 5.97 -4.68 -1.72
CA LEU A 122 7.04 -3.71 -1.96
C LEU A 122 7.46 -3.02 -0.66
N ILE A 123 6.50 -2.55 0.15
CA ILE A 123 6.80 -1.83 1.39
C ILE A 123 7.42 -2.74 2.45
N THR A 124 7.00 -4.00 2.53
CA THR A 124 7.62 -5.00 3.42
C THR A 124 9.10 -5.21 3.11
N GLN A 125 9.49 -5.07 1.84
CA GLN A 125 10.87 -5.26 1.37
C GLN A 125 11.63 -3.94 1.23
N PHE A 126 11.01 -2.82 1.62
CA PHE A 126 11.58 -1.49 1.41
C PHE A 126 12.80 -1.26 2.28
N ASP A 127 13.85 -0.71 1.68
CA ASP A 127 15.06 -0.29 2.39
C ASP A 127 14.76 0.97 3.23
N ILE A 128 14.60 0.78 4.53
CA ILE A 128 14.23 1.84 5.48
C ILE A 128 15.24 2.99 5.53
N THR A 129 16.50 2.74 5.17
CA THR A 129 17.52 3.80 5.13
C THR A 129 17.22 4.85 4.06
N LYS A 130 16.34 4.53 3.11
CA LYS A 130 15.93 5.41 2.01
C LYS A 130 14.63 6.17 2.28
N LEU A 131 14.04 6.05 3.47
CA LEU A 131 12.77 6.73 3.78
C LEU A 131 12.87 8.26 3.67
N ASP A 132 14.03 8.83 3.95
CA ASP A 132 14.26 10.27 3.89
C ASP A 132 14.88 10.74 2.56
N ASP A 133 15.14 9.81 1.61
CA ASP A 133 15.51 10.15 0.25
C ASP A 133 14.40 10.95 -0.42
N LYS A 134 14.81 11.98 -1.15
CA LYS A 134 13.87 12.84 -1.88
C LYS A 134 13.70 12.38 -3.31
N LEU A 135 12.49 12.58 -3.81
CA LEU A 135 12.12 12.39 -5.21
C LEU A 135 11.24 13.54 -5.69
N ASP A 136 11.13 13.71 -7.00
CA ASP A 136 10.19 14.66 -7.59
C ASP A 136 8.77 14.09 -7.51
N TYR A 137 7.88 14.87 -6.92
CA TYR A 137 6.44 14.60 -6.87
C TYR A 137 5.70 15.77 -7.49
N LEU A 138 5.43 15.69 -8.78
CA LEU A 138 4.73 16.74 -9.54
C LEU A 138 5.39 18.11 -9.41
N GLY A 139 6.71 18.18 -9.54
CA GLY A 139 7.50 19.41 -9.40
C GLY A 139 7.83 19.80 -7.95
N LEU A 140 7.47 18.97 -6.99
CA LEU A 140 7.74 19.19 -5.56
C LEU A 140 8.67 18.12 -5.01
N ASN A 141 9.77 18.52 -4.37
CA ASN A 141 10.63 17.58 -3.64
C ASN A 141 9.92 17.04 -2.40
N ARG A 142 9.73 15.71 -2.37
CA ARG A 142 9.13 14.99 -1.24
C ARG A 142 10.00 13.81 -0.84
N THR A 143 10.06 13.52 0.47
CA THR A 143 10.72 12.30 0.94
C THR A 143 9.84 11.08 0.63
N LYS A 144 10.44 9.91 0.50
CA LYS A 144 9.71 8.65 0.31
C LYS A 144 8.73 8.38 1.47
N ARG A 145 9.10 8.77 2.69
CA ARG A 145 8.18 8.78 3.85
C ARG A 145 6.94 9.65 3.58
N GLN A 146 7.12 10.84 3.02
CA GLN A 146 5.98 11.71 2.66
C GLN A 146 5.13 11.10 1.54
N ILE A 147 5.73 10.38 0.58
CA ILE A 147 4.97 9.68 -0.46
C ILE A 147 4.07 8.60 0.16
N LEU A 148 4.55 7.85 1.15
CA LEU A 148 3.72 6.88 1.87
C LEU A 148 2.54 7.57 2.58
N LEU A 149 2.77 8.67 3.27
CA LEU A 149 1.70 9.44 3.93
C LEU A 149 0.68 9.97 2.92
N LEU A 150 1.14 10.54 1.80
CA LEU A 150 0.27 11.01 0.72
C LEU A 150 -0.59 9.88 0.15
N LEU A 151 -0.02 8.68 -0.06
CA LEU A 151 -0.78 7.53 -0.52
C LEU A 151 -1.89 7.15 0.47
N ALA A 152 -1.58 7.12 1.77
CA ALA A 152 -2.57 6.80 2.80
C ALA A 152 -3.73 7.82 2.83
N ASP A 153 -3.43 9.10 2.69
CA ASP A 153 -4.42 10.17 2.62
C ASP A 153 -5.25 10.08 1.34
N HIS A 154 -4.62 9.74 0.21
CA HIS A 154 -5.30 9.56 -1.08
C HIS A 154 -6.32 8.41 -1.04
N ILE A 155 -5.94 7.26 -0.46
CA ILE A 155 -6.86 6.13 -0.24
C ILE A 155 -8.04 6.58 0.62
N ALA A 156 -7.79 7.26 1.74
CA ALA A 156 -8.82 7.73 2.66
C ALA A 156 -9.76 8.75 2.00
N HIS A 157 -9.21 9.67 1.18
CA HIS A 157 -9.97 10.69 0.45
C HIS A 157 -10.98 10.06 -0.52
N HIS A 158 -10.54 9.18 -1.41
CA HIS A 158 -11.43 8.55 -2.39
C HIS A 158 -12.40 7.56 -1.76
N ARG A 159 -11.96 6.80 -0.76
CA ARG A 159 -12.84 5.94 0.01
C ARG A 159 -13.95 6.75 0.70
N GLY A 160 -13.65 7.92 1.23
CA GLY A 160 -14.67 8.82 1.80
C GLY A 160 -15.76 9.18 0.79
N GLN A 161 -15.41 9.46 -0.46
CA GLN A 161 -16.38 9.73 -1.54
C GLN A 161 -17.25 8.51 -1.85
N MET A 162 -16.66 7.31 -1.83
CA MET A 162 -17.41 6.05 -2.01
C MET A 162 -18.44 5.83 -0.88
N LEU A 163 -18.07 6.14 0.38
CA LEU A 163 -18.99 6.03 1.52
C LEU A 163 -20.16 7.04 1.43
N VAL A 164 -19.92 8.24 0.89
CA VAL A 164 -20.98 9.22 0.58
C VAL A 164 -21.91 8.66 -0.50
N SER A 165 -21.33 8.10 -1.58
CA SER A 165 -22.12 7.48 -2.66
C SER A 165 -23.02 6.34 -2.15
N MET A 166 -22.53 5.50 -1.24
CA MET A 166 -23.34 4.46 -0.60
C MET A 166 -24.55 5.06 0.14
N ARG A 167 -24.31 6.07 0.98
CA ARG A 167 -25.39 6.73 1.75
C ARG A 167 -26.45 7.39 0.87
N LEU A 168 -26.01 8.03 -0.23
CA LEU A 168 -26.92 8.63 -1.21
C LEU A 168 -27.77 7.58 -1.95
N ASN A 169 -27.32 6.31 -1.98
CA ASN A 169 -28.08 5.18 -2.50
C ASN A 169 -28.86 4.42 -1.38
N GLY A 170 -29.01 4.99 -0.20
CA GLY A 170 -29.75 4.38 0.91
C GLY A 170 -29.03 3.22 1.60
N LEU A 171 -27.74 3.02 1.35
CA LEU A 171 -26.95 1.95 1.94
C LEU A 171 -26.24 2.43 3.21
N VAL A 172 -26.20 1.59 4.23
CA VAL A 172 -25.39 1.81 5.43
C VAL A 172 -24.00 1.26 5.14
N PRO A 173 -22.95 2.12 5.13
CA PRO A 173 -21.58 1.63 4.97
C PRO A 173 -21.19 0.64 6.07
N PRO A 174 -20.29 -0.32 5.78
CA PRO A 174 -19.71 -1.17 6.79
C PRO A 174 -19.11 -0.37 7.95
N ARG A 175 -19.05 -0.98 9.14
CA ARG A 175 -18.40 -0.31 10.28
C ARG A 175 -16.94 -0.07 9.98
N TYR A 176 -16.51 1.18 10.12
CA TYR A 176 -15.11 1.53 9.98
C TYR A 176 -14.34 1.08 11.21
N VAL A 177 -13.30 0.33 10.99
CA VAL A 177 -12.41 -0.15 12.03
C VAL A 177 -10.98 0.20 11.64
N LEU A 178 -10.28 0.87 12.56
CA LEU A 178 -8.86 1.16 12.48
C LEU A 178 -8.16 0.26 13.49
N TYR A 179 -7.07 -0.35 13.10
CA TYR A 179 -6.22 -1.14 13.99
C TYR A 179 -6.99 -2.24 14.75
N GLN A 180 -7.19 -3.36 14.09
CA GLN A 180 -7.77 -4.58 14.69
C GLN A 180 -6.76 -5.70 14.73
#